data_be50dcf166d957d957b21dc1f1fc34de
#
_entry.id   be50dcf166d957d957b21dc1f1fc34de
#
_cell.length_a   1.000
_cell.length_b   1.000
_cell.length_c   1.000
_cell.angle_alpha   90.00
_cell.angle_beta   90.00
_cell.angle_gamma   90.00
#
_symmetry.space_group_name_H-M   'P 1'
#
loop_
_entity.id
_entity.type
_entity.pdbx_description
1 polymer ?
#
loop_
_entity_poly.entity_id
_entity_poly.type
_entity_poly.pdbx_seq_one_letter_code
_entity_poly.pdbx_strand_id
1 'polypeptide(L)'
;EHPGHDIKLRARKENMGLAQNYIDGAFMAKGRYYKLVSGDNAEPEETLSAIFKAVGGETMVIPYHVRIEGRSLARHLFSKTYTFLVNVLSGHRIKYYNGGAVHLTYNVMRWHTDYHGFSFQADIITRLLNQGMSYVEIPVTSQERKHGSSKAYQLKNFLSVGHFFLDLIIRNVGIRYHSGSGNKKR
;
A
#
# COMPACT_ATOMS: atom_id res chain seq x y z
N GLU A 1 7.86 16.90 -24.32
CA GLU A 1 7.63 15.59 -24.94
C GLU A 1 8.91 14.76 -24.76
N HIS A 2 8.80 13.61 -24.08
CA HIS A 2 9.88 12.66 -23.97
C HIS A 2 9.63 11.56 -25.01
N PRO A 3 10.35 11.54 -26.12
CA PRO A 3 10.17 10.54 -27.17
C PRO A 3 10.48 9.15 -26.61
N GLY A 4 9.52 8.22 -26.72
CA GLY A 4 9.67 6.83 -26.28
C GLY A 4 8.93 6.46 -24.98
N HIS A 5 8.28 7.39 -24.30
CA HIS A 5 7.49 7.10 -23.10
C HIS A 5 5.98 7.27 -23.34
N ASP A 6 5.20 6.23 -23.01
CA ASP A 6 3.72 6.28 -23.08
C ASP A 6 3.18 7.03 -21.84
N ILE A 7 3.27 8.36 -21.87
CA ILE A 7 2.78 9.24 -20.79
C ILE A 7 1.32 9.59 -21.07
N LYS A 8 0.43 9.25 -20.15
CA LYS A 8 -1.00 9.58 -20.22
C LYS A 8 -1.40 10.47 -19.06
N LEU A 9 -1.99 11.62 -19.37
CA LEU A 9 -2.58 12.51 -18.38
C LEU A 9 -4.07 12.16 -18.19
N ARG A 10 -4.47 11.91 -16.94
CA ARG A 10 -5.86 11.80 -16.56
C ARG A 10 -6.23 12.90 -15.57
N ALA A 11 -6.86 13.94 -16.04
CA ALA A 11 -7.44 14.99 -15.21
C ALA A 11 -8.85 14.60 -14.76
N ARG A 12 -9.20 14.84 -13.49
CA ARG A 12 -10.53 14.64 -12.94
C ARG A 12 -11.16 15.96 -12.53
N LYS A 13 -12.46 16.10 -12.71
CA LYS A 13 -13.22 17.27 -12.24
C LYS A 13 -13.35 17.31 -10.72
N GLU A 14 -13.38 16.13 -10.07
CA GLU A 14 -13.53 15.99 -8.63
C GLU A 14 -12.44 15.11 -8.03
N ASN A 15 -12.11 15.34 -6.78
CA ASN A 15 -11.14 14.55 -6.03
C ASN A 15 -11.79 13.25 -5.52
N MET A 16 -11.52 12.14 -6.19
CA MET A 16 -12.01 10.80 -5.84
C MET A 16 -11.11 10.06 -4.83
N GLY A 17 -10.06 10.71 -4.33
CA GLY A 17 -9.09 10.10 -3.42
C GLY A 17 -8.00 9.28 -4.13
N LEU A 18 -6.95 8.98 -3.36
CA LEU A 18 -5.75 8.32 -3.89
C LEU A 18 -5.99 6.86 -4.29
N ALA A 19 -6.79 6.13 -3.50
CA ALA A 19 -7.11 4.73 -3.77
C ALA A 19 -7.83 4.56 -5.12
N GLN A 20 -8.83 5.41 -5.42
CA GLN A 20 -9.54 5.36 -6.70
C GLN A 20 -8.61 5.71 -7.87
N ASN A 21 -7.75 6.72 -7.72
CA ASN A 21 -6.77 7.06 -8.75
C ASN A 21 -5.77 5.91 -8.99
N TYR A 22 -5.40 5.19 -7.92
CA TYR A 22 -4.53 4.03 -8.00
C TYR A 22 -5.17 2.88 -8.80
N ILE A 23 -6.42 2.56 -8.52
CA ILE A 23 -7.18 1.54 -9.26
C ILE A 23 -7.34 1.94 -10.73
N ASP A 24 -7.78 3.15 -11.00
CA ASP A 24 -7.99 3.63 -12.37
C ASP A 24 -6.71 3.65 -13.20
N GLY A 25 -5.57 4.01 -12.57
CA GLY A 25 -4.27 3.93 -13.22
C GLY A 25 -3.88 2.50 -13.59
N ALA A 26 -4.22 1.52 -12.76
CA ALA A 26 -3.97 0.11 -13.07
C ALA A 26 -4.77 -0.37 -14.30
N PHE A 27 -6.02 0.08 -14.47
CA PHE A 27 -6.81 -0.22 -15.70
C PHE A 27 -6.24 0.43 -16.96
N MET A 28 -5.46 1.49 -16.82
CA MET A 28 -4.78 2.15 -17.96
C MET A 28 -3.37 1.57 -18.21
N ALA A 29 -2.81 0.86 -17.24
CA ALA A 29 -1.45 0.34 -17.31
C ALA A 29 -1.37 -0.85 -18.29
N LYS A 30 -0.27 -0.90 -19.05
CA LYS A 30 0.06 -2.01 -19.97
C LYS A 30 1.13 -2.93 -19.38
N GLY A 31 1.84 -2.48 -18.35
CA GLY A 31 2.91 -3.24 -17.72
C GLY A 31 2.38 -4.37 -16.83
N ARG A 32 3.17 -5.43 -16.70
CA ARG A 32 2.87 -6.56 -15.80
C ARG A 32 2.84 -6.14 -14.33
N TYR A 33 3.69 -5.20 -13.95
CA TYR A 33 3.81 -4.67 -12.59
C TYR A 33 3.36 -3.21 -12.55
N TYR A 34 2.80 -2.82 -11.43
CA TYR A 34 2.23 -1.52 -11.18
C TYR A 34 2.71 -0.94 -9.86
N LYS A 35 3.15 0.32 -9.86
CA LYS A 35 3.60 1.06 -8.68
C LYS A 35 3.02 2.46 -8.70
N LEU A 36 2.59 2.93 -7.52
CA LEU A 36 2.33 4.34 -7.30
C LEU A 36 3.66 5.05 -7.01
N VAL A 37 3.97 6.08 -7.76
CA VAL A 37 5.06 7.02 -7.49
C VAL A 37 4.45 8.38 -7.17
N SER A 38 4.84 8.97 -6.03
CA SER A 38 4.33 10.27 -5.62
C SER A 38 4.99 11.39 -6.41
N GLY A 39 4.21 12.36 -6.89
CA GLY A 39 4.73 13.51 -7.64
C GLY A 39 5.46 14.55 -6.79
N ASP A 40 5.65 14.32 -5.49
CA ASP A 40 6.34 15.21 -4.56
C ASP A 40 7.85 14.92 -4.43
N ASN A 41 8.36 14.00 -5.25
CA ASN A 41 9.76 13.56 -5.26
C ASN A 41 10.28 13.07 -3.89
N ALA A 42 9.40 12.44 -3.10
CA ALA A 42 9.77 11.89 -1.80
C ALA A 42 10.59 10.59 -1.89
N GLU A 43 10.55 9.91 -3.04
CA GLU A 43 11.33 8.71 -3.34
C GLU A 43 12.54 9.09 -4.21
N PRO A 44 13.78 9.10 -3.68
CA PRO A 44 15.00 9.34 -4.45
C PRO A 44 15.19 8.31 -5.57
N GLU A 45 15.99 8.65 -6.57
CA GLU A 45 16.27 7.78 -7.73
C GLU A 45 16.85 6.42 -7.30
N GLU A 46 17.75 6.41 -6.32
CA GLU A 46 18.36 5.20 -5.77
C GLU A 46 17.30 4.27 -5.16
N THR A 47 16.29 4.86 -4.49
CA THR A 47 15.15 4.11 -3.92
C THR A 47 14.31 3.49 -5.03
N LEU A 48 13.96 4.24 -6.06
CA LEU A 48 13.21 3.69 -7.19
C LEU A 48 14.01 2.61 -7.93
N SER A 49 15.30 2.83 -8.14
CA SER A 49 16.20 1.84 -8.75
C SER A 49 16.26 0.55 -7.94
N ALA A 50 16.39 0.62 -6.61
CA ALA A 50 16.38 -0.54 -5.73
C ALA A 50 15.05 -1.32 -5.80
N ILE A 51 13.92 -0.59 -5.81
CA ILE A 51 12.58 -1.19 -5.95
C ILE A 51 12.47 -1.92 -7.29
N PHE A 52 12.85 -1.28 -8.40
CA PHE A 52 12.72 -1.88 -9.73
C PHE A 52 13.64 -3.09 -9.95
N LYS A 53 14.83 -3.10 -9.34
CA LYS A 53 15.73 -4.28 -9.37
C LYS A 53 15.15 -5.49 -8.65
N ALA A 54 14.28 -5.29 -7.67
CA ALA A 54 13.61 -6.37 -6.94
C ALA A 54 12.36 -6.91 -7.65
N VAL A 55 11.91 -6.26 -8.74
CA VAL A 55 10.73 -6.68 -9.49
C VAL A 55 11.05 -7.92 -10.33
N GLY A 56 10.14 -8.88 -10.33
CA GLY A 56 10.19 -10.07 -11.21
C GLY A 56 10.39 -11.39 -10.48
N GLY A 57 10.94 -11.39 -9.26
CA GLY A 57 11.11 -12.61 -8.45
C GLY A 57 9.85 -13.02 -7.70
N GLU A 58 9.10 -12.04 -7.18
CA GLU A 58 7.95 -12.26 -6.33
C GLU A 58 6.70 -11.55 -6.86
N THR A 59 5.54 -11.90 -6.29
CA THR A 59 4.25 -11.30 -6.67
C THR A 59 4.15 -9.84 -6.23
N MET A 60 4.78 -9.50 -5.09
CA MET A 60 4.83 -8.15 -4.54
C MET A 60 6.25 -7.77 -4.12
N VAL A 61 6.59 -6.49 -4.29
CA VAL A 61 7.76 -5.87 -3.66
C VAL A 61 7.27 -4.84 -2.67
N ILE A 62 7.59 -5.01 -1.39
CA ILE A 62 7.14 -4.16 -0.29
C ILE A 62 8.34 -3.37 0.24
N PRO A 63 8.50 -2.10 -0.15
CA PRO A 63 9.56 -1.26 0.40
C PRO A 63 9.27 -0.90 1.86
N TYR A 64 10.29 -0.98 2.72
CA TYR A 64 10.22 -0.45 4.08
C TYR A 64 11.30 0.58 4.32
N HIS A 65 10.92 1.69 4.96
CA HIS A 65 11.85 2.78 5.19
C HIS A 65 12.72 2.51 6.41
N VAL A 66 14.04 2.36 6.18
CA VAL A 66 15.04 2.32 7.26
C VAL A 66 15.32 3.71 7.81
N ARG A 67 15.20 4.73 6.95
CA ARG A 67 15.34 6.14 7.31
C ARG A 67 14.41 7.01 6.47
N ILE A 68 13.75 7.96 7.12
CA ILE A 68 12.99 9.03 6.45
C ILE A 68 13.55 10.35 6.95
N GLU A 69 14.27 11.05 6.09
CA GLU A 69 14.90 12.33 6.44
C GLU A 69 13.84 13.40 6.70
N GLY A 70 14.03 14.19 7.74
CA GLY A 70 13.12 15.28 8.13
C GLY A 70 11.86 14.83 8.89
N ARG A 71 11.68 13.52 9.16
CA ARG A 71 10.47 13.01 9.81
C ARG A 71 10.48 13.24 11.33
N SER A 72 9.38 13.82 11.86
CA SER A 72 9.22 14.01 13.31
C SER A 72 9.06 12.68 14.07
N LEU A 73 9.51 12.65 15.34
CA LEU A 73 9.39 11.48 16.22
C LEU A 73 7.92 11.04 16.38
N ALA A 74 7.00 11.99 16.53
CA ALA A 74 5.57 11.69 16.64
C ALA A 74 5.03 10.94 15.40
N ARG A 75 5.41 11.37 14.21
CA ARG A 75 5.01 10.68 12.95
C ARG A 75 5.65 9.30 12.82
N HIS A 76 6.88 9.15 13.31
CA HIS A 76 7.56 7.86 13.33
C HIS A 76 6.85 6.87 14.27
N LEU A 77 6.52 7.32 15.50
CA LEU A 77 5.80 6.52 16.47
C LEU A 77 4.40 6.13 15.95
N PHE A 78 3.65 7.10 15.41
CA PHE A 78 2.33 6.84 14.83
C PHE A 78 2.38 5.78 13.74
N SER A 79 3.36 5.86 12.84
CA SER A 79 3.55 4.89 11.78
C SER A 79 3.92 3.49 12.29
N LYS A 80 4.77 3.40 13.32
CA LYS A 80 5.10 2.11 13.97
C LYS A 80 3.89 1.49 14.65
N THR A 81 3.11 2.30 15.38
CA THR A 81 1.86 1.85 16.02
C THR A 81 0.85 1.35 14.99
N TYR A 82 0.67 2.08 13.90
CA TYR A 82 -0.19 1.65 12.80
C TYR A 82 0.26 0.29 12.23
N THR A 83 1.54 0.15 11.88
CA THR A 83 2.09 -1.10 11.36
C THR A 83 1.93 -2.26 12.35
N PHE A 84 2.19 -2.02 13.63
CA PHE A 84 1.99 -3.00 14.70
C PHE A 84 0.52 -3.47 14.77
N LEU A 85 -0.43 -2.53 14.79
CA LEU A 85 -1.86 -2.86 14.86
C LEU A 85 -2.31 -3.65 13.63
N VAL A 86 -1.89 -3.25 12.42
CA VAL A 86 -2.19 -4.00 11.19
C VAL A 86 -1.64 -5.42 11.28
N ASN A 87 -0.39 -5.60 11.73
CA ASN A 87 0.23 -6.92 11.90
C ASN A 87 -0.54 -7.80 12.89
N VAL A 88 -0.90 -7.27 14.06
CA VAL A 88 -1.67 -8.00 15.07
C VAL A 88 -3.05 -8.41 14.53
N LEU A 89 -3.75 -7.46 13.91
CA LEU A 89 -5.11 -7.70 13.41
C LEU A 89 -5.15 -8.59 12.16
N SER A 90 -4.15 -8.52 11.29
CA SER A 90 -4.08 -9.34 10.07
C SER A 90 -3.43 -10.71 10.27
N GLY A 91 -2.64 -10.87 11.33
CA GLY A 91 -1.83 -12.07 11.55
C GLY A 91 -0.55 -12.13 10.70
N HIS A 92 -0.23 -11.06 9.97
CA HIS A 92 0.97 -10.96 9.14
C HIS A 92 2.10 -10.22 9.87
N ARG A 93 3.32 -10.27 9.30
CA ARG A 93 4.51 -9.61 9.86
C ARG A 93 5.21 -8.81 8.78
N ILE A 94 4.65 -7.66 8.45
CA ILE A 94 5.20 -6.71 7.47
C ILE A 94 5.88 -5.56 8.21
N LYS A 95 7.05 -5.13 7.73
CA LYS A 95 7.82 -4.05 8.36
C LYS A 95 7.19 -2.68 8.16
N TYR A 96 6.52 -2.47 7.01
CA TYR A 96 5.90 -1.18 6.69
C TYR A 96 4.85 -1.29 5.58
N TYR A 97 3.64 -0.79 5.81
CA TYR A 97 2.54 -0.94 4.85
C TYR A 97 2.40 0.22 3.85
N ASN A 98 2.89 1.41 4.16
CA ASN A 98 2.67 2.63 3.37
C ASN A 98 3.88 3.04 2.52
N GLY A 99 4.71 2.08 2.11
CA GLY A 99 5.94 2.31 1.36
C GLY A 99 5.77 2.36 -0.16
N GLY A 100 4.55 2.39 -0.69
CA GLY A 100 4.34 2.38 -2.14
C GLY A 100 4.75 1.05 -2.78
N ALA A 101 4.17 -0.05 -2.33
CA ALA A 101 4.47 -1.39 -2.82
C ALA A 101 4.23 -1.53 -4.34
N VAL A 102 5.02 -2.42 -4.96
CA VAL A 102 4.80 -2.86 -6.34
C VAL A 102 3.93 -4.10 -6.32
N HIS A 103 2.92 -4.11 -7.14
CA HIS A 103 1.99 -5.24 -7.30
C HIS A 103 1.92 -5.69 -8.76
N LEU A 104 1.48 -6.91 -9.00
CA LEU A 104 1.00 -7.27 -10.34
C LEU A 104 -0.19 -6.38 -10.69
N THR A 105 -0.19 -5.81 -11.89
CA THR A 105 -1.27 -4.93 -12.38
C THR A 105 -2.63 -5.60 -12.27
N TYR A 106 -2.72 -6.87 -12.62
CA TYR A 106 -3.93 -7.68 -12.48
C TYR A 106 -4.46 -7.73 -11.03
N ASN A 107 -3.58 -7.83 -10.04
CA ASN A 107 -3.98 -7.86 -8.63
C ASN A 107 -4.59 -6.52 -8.18
N VAL A 108 -4.09 -5.40 -8.70
CA VAL A 108 -4.68 -4.08 -8.43
C VAL A 108 -6.02 -3.92 -9.12
N MET A 109 -6.16 -4.37 -10.37
CA MET A 109 -7.42 -4.26 -11.14
C MET A 109 -8.58 -5.04 -10.49
N ARG A 110 -8.31 -6.21 -9.90
CA ARG A 110 -9.32 -7.03 -9.22
C ARG A 110 -9.53 -6.66 -7.74
N TRP A 111 -8.71 -5.77 -7.20
CA TRP A 111 -8.87 -5.27 -5.85
C TRP A 111 -9.88 -4.13 -5.81
N HIS A 112 -10.85 -4.23 -4.92
CA HIS A 112 -11.84 -3.20 -4.66
C HIS A 112 -11.77 -2.81 -3.20
N THR A 113 -11.91 -1.50 -2.93
CA THR A 113 -11.89 -0.97 -1.58
C THR A 113 -12.88 0.19 -1.45
N ASP A 114 -13.50 0.26 -0.29
CA ASP A 114 -14.32 1.39 0.13
C ASP A 114 -13.48 2.46 0.88
N TYR A 115 -12.15 2.24 0.99
CA TYR A 115 -11.25 3.14 1.68
C TYR A 115 -10.64 4.16 0.73
N HIS A 116 -11.03 5.42 0.87
CA HIS A 116 -10.48 6.53 0.08
C HIS A 116 -9.19 7.12 0.67
N GLY A 117 -8.77 6.67 1.86
CA GLY A 117 -7.67 7.22 2.66
C GLY A 117 -6.38 6.41 2.63
N PHE A 118 -5.53 6.63 3.66
CA PHE A 118 -4.17 6.08 3.75
C PHE A 118 -4.09 4.56 3.94
N SER A 119 -5.19 3.90 4.32
CA SER A 119 -5.19 2.45 4.60
C SER A 119 -5.24 1.56 3.34
N PHE A 120 -5.41 2.14 2.14
CA PHE A 120 -5.56 1.35 0.91
C PHE A 120 -4.35 0.46 0.62
N GLN A 121 -3.13 0.91 0.92
CA GLN A 121 -1.91 0.08 0.75
C GLN A 121 -1.92 -1.12 1.69
N ALA A 122 -2.26 -0.91 2.95
CA ALA A 122 -2.36 -2.00 3.92
C ALA A 122 -3.49 -2.98 3.56
N ASP A 123 -4.61 -2.48 3.04
CA ASP A 123 -5.74 -3.31 2.63
C ASP A 123 -5.36 -4.24 1.47
N ILE A 124 -4.79 -3.72 0.37
CA ILE A 124 -4.39 -4.56 -0.76
C ILE A 124 -3.31 -5.56 -0.36
N ILE A 125 -2.29 -5.15 0.42
CA ILE A 125 -1.22 -6.04 0.88
C ILE A 125 -1.80 -7.17 1.72
N THR A 126 -2.61 -6.88 2.75
CA THR A 126 -3.16 -7.91 3.63
C THR A 126 -4.12 -8.86 2.90
N ARG A 127 -4.91 -8.38 1.94
CA ARG A 127 -5.76 -9.23 1.11
C ARG A 127 -4.95 -10.18 0.23
N LEU A 128 -3.87 -9.69 -0.39
CA LEU A 128 -3.01 -10.53 -1.23
C LEU A 128 -2.23 -11.55 -0.41
N LEU A 129 -1.76 -11.19 0.78
CA LEU A 129 -1.12 -12.12 1.72
C LEU A 129 -2.08 -13.21 2.19
N ASN A 130 -3.34 -12.87 2.48
CA ASN A 130 -4.38 -13.85 2.82
C ASN A 130 -4.71 -14.82 1.67
N GLN A 131 -4.40 -14.44 0.42
CA GLN A 131 -4.50 -15.31 -0.76
C GLN A 131 -3.23 -16.14 -1.01
N GLY A 132 -2.23 -16.07 -0.12
CA GLY A 132 -0.97 -16.80 -0.25
C GLY A 132 0.00 -16.21 -1.27
N MET A 133 -0.17 -14.94 -1.67
CA MET A 133 0.73 -14.28 -2.61
C MET A 133 2.11 -14.06 -1.97
N SER A 134 3.15 -14.37 -2.72
CA SER A 134 4.54 -14.20 -2.31
C SER A 134 4.98 -12.73 -2.34
N TYR A 135 5.96 -12.39 -1.51
CA TYR A 135 6.49 -11.03 -1.45
C TYR A 135 7.96 -11.00 -1.02
N VAL A 136 8.63 -9.92 -1.37
CA VAL A 136 9.94 -9.54 -0.85
C VAL A 136 9.85 -8.16 -0.19
N GLU A 137 10.49 -8.01 0.97
CA GLU A 137 10.65 -6.71 1.63
C GLU A 137 12.04 -6.15 1.35
N ILE A 138 12.12 -4.92 0.87
CA ILE A 138 13.39 -4.26 0.58
C ILE A 138 13.59 -3.01 1.44
N PRO A 139 14.80 -2.78 1.99
CA PRO A 139 15.11 -1.55 2.70
C PRO A 139 15.28 -0.41 1.72
N VAL A 140 14.65 0.73 2.03
CA VAL A 140 14.76 1.96 1.23
C VAL A 140 14.92 3.18 2.13
N THR A 141 15.42 4.26 1.55
CA THR A 141 15.44 5.59 2.17
C THR A 141 14.42 6.49 1.48
N SER A 142 13.88 7.47 2.17
CA SER A 142 13.04 8.49 1.60
C SER A 142 13.24 9.83 2.30
N GLN A 143 12.71 10.88 1.70
CA GLN A 143 12.74 12.23 2.26
C GLN A 143 11.32 12.66 2.61
N GLU A 144 11.18 13.46 3.65
CA GLU A 144 9.90 14.10 3.91
C GLU A 144 9.66 15.23 2.90
N ARG A 145 8.39 15.45 2.56
CA ARG A 145 7.98 16.53 1.65
C ARG A 145 8.55 17.86 2.12
N LYS A 146 9.19 18.61 1.22
CA LYS A 146 9.70 19.95 1.51
C LYS A 146 8.59 20.98 1.68
N HIS A 147 7.41 20.75 1.05
CA HIS A 147 6.28 21.68 1.06
C HIS A 147 4.95 20.95 1.27
N GLY A 148 4.01 21.61 1.95
CA GLY A 148 2.64 21.13 2.17
C GLY A 148 2.39 20.53 3.56
N SER A 149 1.15 20.70 4.06
CA SER A 149 0.71 20.11 5.33
C SER A 149 0.25 18.67 5.13
N SER A 150 0.58 17.80 6.07
CA SER A 150 0.10 16.42 6.04
C SER A 150 -1.40 16.37 6.34
N LYS A 151 -2.18 15.88 5.39
CA LYS A 151 -3.61 15.63 5.58
C LYS A 151 -3.88 14.39 6.46
N ALA A 152 -2.83 13.67 6.91
CA ALA A 152 -2.96 12.47 7.73
C ALA A 152 -3.71 12.69 9.05
N TYR A 153 -3.63 13.89 9.62
CA TYR A 153 -4.28 14.26 10.89
C TYR A 153 -5.73 14.77 10.75
N GLN A 154 -6.33 14.70 9.57
CA GLN A 154 -7.75 15.05 9.41
C GLN A 154 -8.65 13.97 10.01
N LEU A 155 -9.72 14.36 10.70
CA LEU A 155 -10.67 13.45 11.35
C LEU A 155 -11.22 12.38 10.39
N LYS A 156 -11.47 12.74 9.14
CA LYS A 156 -11.91 11.80 8.09
C LYS A 156 -10.93 10.63 7.89
N ASN A 157 -9.62 10.88 8.04
CA ASN A 157 -8.62 9.84 7.90
C ASN A 157 -8.59 8.90 9.12
N PHE A 158 -8.82 9.41 10.32
CA PHE A 158 -8.95 8.57 11.51
C PHE A 158 -10.18 7.65 11.42
N LEU A 159 -11.32 8.16 10.96
CA LEU A 159 -12.51 7.33 10.73
C LEU A 159 -12.27 6.26 9.67
N SER A 160 -11.60 6.60 8.57
CA SER A 160 -11.23 5.65 7.52
C SER A 160 -10.29 4.55 8.03
N VAL A 161 -9.32 4.90 8.89
CA VAL A 161 -8.41 3.94 9.53
C VAL A 161 -9.16 3.04 10.51
N GLY A 162 -10.09 3.60 11.30
CA GLY A 162 -10.96 2.84 12.20
C GLY A 162 -11.83 1.82 11.45
N HIS A 163 -12.45 2.24 10.36
CA HIS A 163 -13.23 1.35 9.49
C HIS A 163 -12.37 0.22 8.91
N PHE A 164 -11.16 0.54 8.43
CA PHE A 164 -10.20 -0.47 7.95
C PHE A 164 -9.84 -1.49 9.04
N PHE A 165 -9.61 -1.07 10.28
CA PHE A 165 -9.33 -2.00 11.37
C PHE A 165 -10.52 -2.91 11.69
N LEU A 166 -11.75 -2.39 11.68
CA LEU A 166 -12.94 -3.21 11.86
C LEU A 166 -13.08 -4.26 10.74
N ASP A 167 -12.90 -3.86 9.48
CA ASP A 167 -12.94 -4.79 8.35
C ASP A 167 -11.84 -5.87 8.46
N LEU A 168 -10.64 -5.49 8.91
CA LEU A 168 -9.54 -6.40 9.11
C LEU A 168 -9.87 -7.47 10.18
N ILE A 169 -10.51 -7.06 11.27
CA ILE A 169 -10.99 -7.97 12.34
C ILE A 169 -12.04 -8.92 11.77
N ILE A 170 -13.05 -8.41 11.09
CA ILE A 170 -14.15 -9.21 10.52
C ILE A 170 -13.60 -10.25 9.53
N ARG A 171 -12.69 -9.82 8.64
CA ARG A 171 -12.05 -10.74 7.68
C ARG A 171 -11.27 -11.86 8.36
N ASN A 172 -10.49 -11.54 9.38
CA ASN A 172 -9.71 -12.55 10.09
C ASN A 172 -10.56 -13.54 10.89
N VAL A 173 -11.66 -13.07 11.49
CA VAL A 173 -12.62 -13.95 12.15
C VAL A 173 -13.25 -14.89 11.11
N GLY A 174 -13.67 -14.37 9.96
CA GLY A 174 -14.24 -15.17 8.87
C GLY A 174 -13.27 -16.23 8.33
N ILE A 175 -12.00 -15.89 8.11
CA ILE A 175 -10.98 -16.82 7.63
C ILE A 175 -10.76 -17.94 8.66
N ARG A 176 -10.63 -17.62 9.94
CA ARG A 176 -10.47 -18.61 11.02
C ARG A 176 -11.66 -19.54 11.14
N TYR A 177 -12.89 -19.03 11.00
CA TYR A 177 -14.11 -19.82 11.05
C TYR A 177 -14.16 -20.86 9.91
N HIS A 178 -13.86 -20.46 8.68
CA HIS A 178 -13.84 -21.38 7.54
C HIS A 178 -12.70 -22.40 7.61
N SER A 179 -11.53 -22.03 8.10
CA SER A 179 -10.40 -22.95 8.28
C SER A 179 -10.66 -23.99 9.39
N GLY A 180 -11.37 -23.61 10.46
CA GLY A 180 -11.74 -24.51 11.56
C GLY A 180 -12.86 -25.50 11.20
N SER A 181 -13.75 -25.12 10.28
CA SER A 181 -14.87 -25.97 9.84
C SER A 181 -14.43 -27.10 8.89
N GLY A 182 -13.35 -26.89 8.13
CA GLY A 182 -12.81 -27.88 7.19
C GLY A 182 -12.14 -29.10 7.87
N ASN A 183 -11.72 -28.98 9.14
CA ASN A 183 -11.00 -30.04 9.85
C ASN A 183 -11.92 -30.97 10.67
N LYS A 184 -13.24 -30.80 10.60
CA LYS A 184 -14.23 -31.67 11.27
C LYS A 184 -14.86 -32.72 10.35
N LYS A 185 -14.39 -32.86 9.11
CA LYS A 185 -14.87 -33.87 8.15
C LYS A 185 -13.70 -34.68 7.61
N ARG A 186 -13.00 -35.40 8.49
CA ARG A 186 -12.21 -36.61 8.13
C ARG A 186 -12.26 -37.60 9.27
#